data_8245b2f29a9003d92c2837e875a92bdb
#
_entry.id   8245b2f29a9003d92c2837e875a92bdb
#
_cell.length_a   1.000
_cell.length_b   1.000
_cell.length_c   1.000
_cell.angle_alpha   90.00
_cell.angle_beta   90.00
_cell.angle_gamma   90.00
#
_symmetry.space_group_name_H-M   'P 1'
#
loop_
_entity.id
_entity.type
_entity.pdbx_description
1 polymer ?
#
loop_
_entity_poly.entity_id
_entity_poly.type
_entity_poly.pdbx_seq_one_letter_code
_entity_poly.pdbx_strand_id
1 'polypeptide(L)'
;MEVHAHTHTARKKWTHYFWEFLMLFLAVTLGFFVENQREHYVEHQRAEIYAASMKANLQVDTSELIQIVHRGTYASNYLDTFLLLLSANDITKIPTGKLYWYGLFGGYLRGFQSNDATFQQMKSSGSLRYFSHAVLEQNISNYDQLMRSIQVLTGIDQEVQLEVRKLRGKFFDFKYNNAANLTVRRAVYENFSQPAIDSFITTNPPLLTFDKTIINEYAELCRSRNLRQQLINSKLALELGTKIIEQLTKQYHLK
;
A
#
# COMPACT_ATOMS: atom_id res chain seq x y z
N MET A 1 68.90 31.83 56.36
CA MET A 1 67.99 32.34 55.28
C MET A 1 68.53 31.77 53.97
N GLU A 2 67.94 30.65 53.51
CA GLU A 2 68.30 30.11 52.19
C GLU A 2 67.35 30.68 51.15
N VAL A 3 67.94 31.37 50.18
CA VAL A 3 67.24 31.93 49.04
C VAL A 3 67.21 30.85 47.95
N HIS A 4 66.05 30.28 47.75
CA HIS A 4 65.83 29.35 46.63
C HIS A 4 65.89 30.13 45.29
N ALA A 5 66.92 29.83 44.53
CA ALA A 5 67.06 30.32 43.18
C ALA A 5 65.91 29.78 42.29
N HIS A 6 65.06 30.63 41.81
CA HIS A 6 64.09 30.29 40.79
C HIS A 6 64.85 29.97 39.47
N THR A 7 64.78 28.71 39.05
CA THR A 7 65.28 28.27 37.77
C THR A 7 64.45 28.95 36.66
N HIS A 8 65.09 29.88 35.95
CA HIS A 8 64.49 30.51 34.75
C HIS A 8 64.23 29.44 33.70
N THR A 9 62.96 29.10 33.48
CA THR A 9 62.52 28.25 32.37
C THR A 9 63.01 28.88 31.07
N ALA A 10 63.86 28.17 30.33
CA ALA A 10 64.39 28.63 29.06
C ALA A 10 63.24 28.96 28.11
N ARG A 11 63.28 30.18 27.51
CA ARG A 11 62.25 30.64 26.56
C ARG A 11 62.22 29.64 25.39
N LYS A 12 61.11 28.85 25.32
CA LYS A 12 60.88 27.90 24.24
C LYS A 12 60.95 28.63 22.90
N LYS A 13 61.74 28.10 21.94
CA LYS A 13 61.83 28.66 20.58
C LYS A 13 60.45 28.59 19.91
N TRP A 14 60.11 29.58 19.06
CA TRP A 14 58.85 29.65 18.33
C TRP A 14 58.52 28.36 17.56
N THR A 15 59.52 27.65 17.04
CA THR A 15 59.38 26.33 16.39
C THR A 15 58.78 25.28 17.31
N HIS A 16 59.00 25.33 18.62
CA HIS A 16 58.41 24.38 19.57
C HIS A 16 56.89 24.58 19.69
N TYR A 17 56.42 25.82 19.76
CA TYR A 17 55.00 26.15 19.77
C TYR A 17 54.31 25.79 18.47
N PHE A 18 55.00 25.94 17.34
CA PHE A 18 54.50 25.50 16.04
C PHE A 18 54.31 23.98 15.98
N TRP A 19 55.25 23.19 16.47
CA TRP A 19 55.13 21.74 16.53
C TRP A 19 54.05 21.27 17.53
N GLU A 20 53.92 21.91 18.69
CA GLU A 20 52.83 21.65 19.65
C GLU A 20 51.46 21.93 19.01
N PHE A 21 51.34 23.08 18.34
CA PHE A 21 50.13 23.41 17.61
C PHE A 21 49.84 22.41 16.50
N LEU A 22 50.83 22.07 15.67
CA LEU A 22 50.65 21.14 14.56
C LEU A 22 50.24 19.74 15.05
N MET A 23 50.81 19.25 16.14
CA MET A 23 50.44 17.96 16.71
C MET A 23 49.03 17.95 17.26
N LEU A 24 48.63 19.02 17.96
CA LEU A 24 47.23 19.19 18.41
C LEU A 24 46.24 19.27 17.24
N PHE A 25 46.56 20.07 16.24
CA PHE A 25 45.77 20.21 15.02
C PHE A 25 45.60 18.88 14.31
N LEU A 26 46.70 18.14 14.11
CA LEU A 26 46.64 16.82 13.49
C LEU A 26 45.84 15.82 14.31
N ALA A 27 45.99 15.79 15.64
CA ALA A 27 45.24 14.89 16.51
C ALA A 27 43.75 15.13 16.42
N VAL A 28 43.32 16.41 16.46
CA VAL A 28 41.91 16.79 16.31
C VAL A 28 41.40 16.45 14.91
N THR A 29 42.13 16.82 13.86
CA THR A 29 41.73 16.55 12.47
C THR A 29 41.61 15.06 12.17
N LEU A 30 42.59 14.25 12.63
CA LEU A 30 42.53 12.79 12.50
C LEU A 30 41.37 12.20 13.29
N GLY A 31 41.09 12.72 14.49
CA GLY A 31 39.95 12.30 15.29
C GLY A 31 38.63 12.53 14.54
N PHE A 32 38.40 13.70 13.97
CA PHE A 32 37.25 13.99 13.13
C PHE A 32 37.16 13.10 11.89
N PHE A 33 38.29 12.87 11.24
CA PHE A 33 38.34 12.02 10.04
C PHE A 33 37.95 10.56 10.37
N VAL A 34 38.49 10.00 11.45
CA VAL A 34 38.16 8.64 11.89
C VAL A 34 36.71 8.54 12.30
N GLU A 35 36.18 9.51 13.04
CA GLU A 35 34.76 9.51 13.44
C GLU A 35 33.84 9.64 12.22
N ASN A 36 34.16 10.50 11.26
CA ASN A 36 33.38 10.62 10.03
C ASN A 36 33.37 9.30 9.23
N GLN A 37 34.52 8.61 9.13
CA GLN A 37 34.58 7.30 8.47
C GLN A 37 33.76 6.24 9.21
N ARG A 38 33.82 6.24 10.55
CA ARG A 38 33.02 5.36 11.38
C ARG A 38 31.53 5.60 11.20
N GLU A 39 31.12 6.88 11.16
CA GLU A 39 29.70 7.26 10.94
C GLU A 39 29.21 6.76 9.58
N HIS A 40 29.93 7.00 8.50
CA HIS A 40 29.59 6.50 7.16
C HIS A 40 29.48 4.97 7.10
N TYR A 41 30.38 4.27 7.76
CA TYR A 41 30.32 2.81 7.83
C TYR A 41 29.06 2.32 8.57
N VAL A 42 28.72 2.93 9.71
CA VAL A 42 27.51 2.60 10.48
C VAL A 42 26.24 2.94 9.72
N GLU A 43 26.21 4.09 9.02
CA GLU A 43 25.08 4.49 8.17
C GLU A 43 24.86 3.49 7.04
N HIS A 44 25.92 3.03 6.39
CA HIS A 44 25.84 2.03 5.33
C HIS A 44 25.28 0.69 5.85
N GLN A 45 25.77 0.20 6.99
CA GLN A 45 25.23 -1.02 7.59
C GLN A 45 23.75 -0.88 7.97
N ARG A 46 23.35 0.25 8.52
CA ARG A 46 21.93 0.53 8.80
C ARG A 46 21.10 0.57 7.53
N ALA A 47 21.61 1.17 6.45
CA ALA A 47 20.94 1.18 5.16
C ALA A 47 20.69 -0.24 4.63
N GLU A 48 21.65 -1.14 4.74
CA GLU A 48 21.50 -2.55 4.34
C GLU A 48 20.41 -3.27 5.15
N ILE A 49 20.39 -3.09 6.48
CA ILE A 49 19.37 -3.68 7.36
C ILE A 49 17.98 -3.16 7.00
N TYR A 50 17.84 -1.84 6.81
CA TYR A 50 16.56 -1.25 6.40
C TYR A 50 16.14 -1.69 5.00
N ALA A 51 17.09 -1.79 4.06
CA ALA A 51 16.83 -2.27 2.72
C ALA A 51 16.27 -3.71 2.72
N ALA A 52 16.88 -4.60 3.49
CA ALA A 52 16.43 -5.98 3.63
C ALA A 52 15.03 -6.06 4.26
N SER A 53 14.79 -5.31 5.34
CA SER A 53 13.49 -5.26 6.01
C SER A 53 12.40 -4.68 5.11
N MET A 54 12.69 -3.58 4.41
CA MET A 54 11.76 -2.96 3.48
C MET A 54 11.45 -3.88 2.29
N LYS A 55 12.46 -4.57 1.74
CA LYS A 55 12.25 -5.58 0.69
C LYS A 55 11.27 -6.66 1.17
N ALA A 56 11.46 -7.21 2.36
CA ALA A 56 10.58 -8.23 2.94
C ALA A 56 9.13 -7.70 3.10
N ASN A 57 8.95 -6.48 3.61
CA ASN A 57 7.64 -5.86 3.73
C ASN A 57 6.96 -5.68 2.37
N LEU A 58 7.69 -5.16 1.36
CA LEU A 58 7.18 -4.97 0.01
C LEU A 58 6.87 -6.29 -0.70
N GLN A 59 7.59 -7.37 -0.42
CA GLN A 59 7.27 -8.70 -0.97
C GLN A 59 5.92 -9.20 -0.45
N VAL A 60 5.60 -8.98 0.82
CA VAL A 60 4.29 -9.29 1.39
C VAL A 60 3.21 -8.42 0.73
N ASP A 61 3.45 -7.10 0.67
CA ASP A 61 2.52 -6.15 0.05
C ASP A 61 2.22 -6.47 -1.41
N THR A 62 3.25 -6.71 -2.23
CA THR A 62 3.09 -7.03 -3.64
C THR A 62 2.37 -8.36 -3.86
N SER A 63 2.63 -9.36 -3.02
CA SER A 63 1.91 -10.64 -3.05
C SER A 63 0.41 -10.45 -2.78
N GLU A 64 0.04 -9.61 -1.81
CA GLU A 64 -1.36 -9.29 -1.54
C GLU A 64 -1.98 -8.44 -2.66
N LEU A 65 -1.24 -7.44 -3.17
CA LEU A 65 -1.69 -6.57 -4.26
C LEU A 65 -2.00 -7.36 -5.54
N ILE A 66 -1.23 -8.41 -5.87
CA ILE A 66 -1.53 -9.32 -7.00
C ILE A 66 -2.94 -9.90 -6.84
N GLN A 67 -3.28 -10.38 -5.64
CA GLN A 67 -4.61 -10.96 -5.38
C GLN A 67 -5.71 -9.89 -5.43
N ILE A 68 -5.43 -8.69 -4.93
CA ILE A 68 -6.38 -7.56 -4.95
C ILE A 68 -6.63 -7.12 -6.39
N VAL A 69 -5.60 -6.97 -7.20
CA VAL A 69 -5.71 -6.59 -8.62
C VAL A 69 -6.51 -7.64 -9.41
N HIS A 70 -6.19 -8.92 -9.21
CA HIS A 70 -6.90 -10.00 -9.88
C HIS A 70 -8.40 -9.98 -9.55
N ARG A 71 -8.75 -9.98 -8.27
CA ARG A 71 -10.16 -9.99 -7.81
C ARG A 71 -10.88 -8.68 -8.09
N GLY A 72 -10.19 -7.54 -7.93
CA GLY A 72 -10.73 -6.21 -8.20
C GLY A 72 -11.09 -6.03 -9.69
N THR A 73 -10.35 -6.65 -10.60
CA THR A 73 -10.67 -6.63 -12.03
C THR A 73 -12.02 -7.31 -12.29
N TYR A 74 -12.24 -8.49 -11.74
CA TYR A 74 -13.55 -9.15 -11.86
C TYR A 74 -14.67 -8.34 -11.19
N ALA A 75 -14.44 -7.88 -9.97
CA ALA A 75 -15.45 -7.12 -9.22
C ALA A 75 -15.86 -5.84 -9.95
N SER A 76 -14.91 -5.10 -10.53
CA SER A 76 -15.20 -3.90 -11.32
C SER A 76 -16.02 -4.22 -12.57
N ASN A 77 -15.61 -5.22 -13.35
CA ASN A 77 -16.31 -5.62 -14.57
C ASN A 77 -17.73 -6.14 -14.29
N TYR A 78 -17.91 -6.89 -13.22
CA TYR A 78 -19.22 -7.40 -12.85
C TYR A 78 -20.13 -6.31 -12.28
N LEU A 79 -19.58 -5.33 -11.57
CA LEU A 79 -20.34 -4.16 -11.15
C LEU A 79 -20.77 -3.33 -12.36
N ASP A 80 -19.89 -3.10 -13.34
CA ASP A 80 -20.24 -2.41 -14.59
C ASP A 80 -21.37 -3.17 -15.33
N THR A 81 -21.30 -4.50 -15.39
CA THR A 81 -22.36 -5.34 -15.94
C THR A 81 -23.68 -5.18 -15.16
N PHE A 82 -23.63 -5.14 -13.84
CA PHE A 82 -24.80 -4.92 -13.01
C PHE A 82 -25.47 -3.57 -13.29
N LEU A 83 -24.68 -2.49 -13.35
CA LEU A 83 -25.18 -1.15 -13.66
C LEU A 83 -25.80 -1.09 -15.04
N LEU A 84 -25.22 -1.79 -16.02
CA LEU A 84 -25.79 -1.90 -17.37
C LEU A 84 -27.15 -2.62 -17.35
N LEU A 85 -27.28 -3.70 -16.56
CA LEU A 85 -28.55 -4.41 -16.41
C LEU A 85 -29.62 -3.54 -15.76
N LEU A 86 -29.27 -2.75 -14.74
CA LEU A 86 -30.20 -1.83 -14.07
C LEU A 86 -30.64 -0.66 -14.95
N SER A 87 -29.83 -0.27 -15.96
CA SER A 87 -30.15 0.77 -16.91
C SER A 87 -31.03 0.31 -18.09
N ALA A 88 -31.43 -0.96 -18.13
CA ALA A 88 -32.28 -1.50 -19.18
C ALA A 88 -33.66 -0.85 -19.17
N ASN A 89 -34.23 -0.63 -20.35
CA ASN A 89 -35.56 -0.02 -20.50
C ASN A 89 -36.66 -0.80 -19.75
N ASP A 90 -36.51 -2.11 -19.68
CA ASP A 90 -37.46 -3.01 -19.00
C ASP A 90 -36.71 -4.10 -18.22
N ILE A 91 -36.47 -3.83 -16.96
CA ILE A 91 -35.74 -4.73 -16.05
C ILE A 91 -36.50 -6.04 -15.80
N THR A 92 -37.83 -6.06 -16.03
CA THR A 92 -38.65 -7.26 -15.80
C THR A 92 -38.41 -8.36 -16.84
N LYS A 93 -37.77 -8.02 -17.97
CA LYS A 93 -37.37 -8.98 -19.01
C LYS A 93 -36.00 -9.62 -18.76
N ILE A 94 -35.29 -9.16 -17.75
CA ILE A 94 -33.97 -9.68 -17.40
C ILE A 94 -34.13 -10.85 -16.46
N PRO A 95 -33.50 -12.02 -16.69
CA PRO A 95 -33.45 -13.08 -15.71
C PRO A 95 -32.90 -12.54 -14.37
N THR A 96 -33.73 -12.63 -13.33
CA THR A 96 -33.38 -12.01 -12.03
C THR A 96 -32.16 -12.67 -11.38
N GLY A 97 -31.85 -13.92 -11.73
CA GLY A 97 -30.59 -14.58 -11.35
C GLY A 97 -29.35 -13.79 -11.78
N LYS A 98 -29.38 -13.10 -12.95
CA LYS A 98 -28.32 -12.18 -13.36
C LYS A 98 -28.21 -11.00 -12.40
N LEU A 99 -29.34 -10.41 -12.01
CA LEU A 99 -29.34 -9.28 -11.08
C LEU A 99 -28.80 -9.69 -9.71
N TYR A 100 -29.22 -10.85 -9.19
CA TYR A 100 -28.66 -11.39 -7.95
C TYR A 100 -27.15 -11.62 -8.03
N TRP A 101 -26.69 -12.25 -9.11
CA TRP A 101 -25.27 -12.56 -9.29
C TRP A 101 -24.40 -11.29 -9.38
N TYR A 102 -24.69 -10.42 -10.34
CA TYR A 102 -23.90 -9.22 -10.56
C TYR A 102 -24.08 -8.18 -9.45
N GLY A 103 -25.27 -8.12 -8.83
CA GLY A 103 -25.56 -7.22 -7.72
C GLY A 103 -24.76 -7.49 -6.44
N LEU A 104 -24.20 -8.70 -6.30
CA LEU A 104 -23.29 -8.99 -5.19
C LEU A 104 -22.02 -8.14 -5.22
N PHE A 105 -21.55 -7.77 -6.42
CA PHE A 105 -20.34 -6.99 -6.60
C PHE A 105 -20.53 -5.52 -6.22
N GLY A 106 -21.76 -5.01 -6.19
CA GLY A 106 -22.07 -3.73 -5.55
C GLY A 106 -21.70 -3.67 -4.08
N GLY A 107 -21.69 -4.81 -3.38
CA GLY A 107 -21.28 -4.93 -1.98
C GLY A 107 -19.84 -5.46 -1.78
N TYR A 108 -19.09 -5.74 -2.86
CA TYR A 108 -17.73 -6.25 -2.75
C TYR A 108 -16.77 -5.17 -2.25
N LEU A 109 -16.01 -5.48 -1.21
CA LEU A 109 -14.92 -4.65 -0.72
C LEU A 109 -13.79 -5.57 -0.27
N ARG A 110 -12.59 -5.24 -0.66
CA ARG A 110 -11.36 -5.74 -0.04
C ARG A 110 -10.44 -4.57 0.22
N GLY A 111 -10.28 -4.24 1.49
CA GLY A 111 -9.27 -3.28 1.91
C GLY A 111 -7.87 -3.88 1.72
N PHE A 112 -6.91 -3.02 1.44
CA PHE A 112 -5.48 -3.31 1.48
C PHE A 112 -4.87 -2.55 2.65
N GLN A 113 -4.02 -3.22 3.41
CA GLN A 113 -3.23 -2.60 4.46
C GLN A 113 -1.76 -2.93 4.21
N SER A 114 -0.98 -1.90 3.94
CA SER A 114 0.45 -2.02 3.70
C SER A 114 1.20 -2.42 4.97
N ASN A 115 2.22 -3.24 4.81
CA ASN A 115 3.19 -3.54 5.87
C ASN A 115 4.28 -2.45 5.89
N ASP A 116 3.95 -1.29 6.47
CA ASP A 116 4.76 -0.08 6.40
C ASP A 116 5.68 0.15 7.61
N ALA A 117 5.78 -0.80 8.54
CA ALA A 117 6.50 -0.65 9.81
C ALA A 117 7.95 -0.15 9.61
N THR A 118 8.69 -0.74 8.68
CA THR A 118 10.07 -0.32 8.37
C THR A 118 10.11 1.11 7.82
N PHE A 119 9.20 1.45 6.92
CA PHE A 119 9.12 2.80 6.35
C PHE A 119 8.81 3.85 7.42
N GLN A 120 7.84 3.59 8.28
CA GLN A 120 7.48 4.51 9.37
C GLN A 120 8.63 4.69 10.37
N GLN A 121 9.36 3.62 10.68
CA GLN A 121 10.57 3.69 11.50
C GLN A 121 11.64 4.57 10.85
N MET A 122 11.90 4.38 9.55
CA MET A 122 12.90 5.17 8.81
C MET A 122 12.49 6.64 8.71
N LYS A 123 11.20 6.91 8.49
CA LYS A 123 10.65 8.26 8.42
C LYS A 123 10.77 8.98 9.77
N SER A 124 10.42 8.33 10.87
CA SER A 124 10.47 8.91 12.22
C SER A 124 11.89 9.14 12.72
N SER A 125 12.85 8.29 12.34
CA SER A 125 14.26 8.41 12.72
C SER A 125 15.09 9.28 11.78
N GLY A 126 14.52 9.75 10.65
CA GLY A 126 15.27 10.45 9.59
C GLY A 126 16.24 9.55 8.81
N SER A 127 16.11 8.22 8.95
CA SER A 127 17.03 7.25 8.35
C SER A 127 16.82 7.04 6.86
N LEU A 128 15.77 7.61 6.25
CA LEU A 128 15.59 7.60 4.78
C LEU A 128 16.80 8.17 4.04
N ARG A 129 17.49 9.16 4.62
CA ARG A 129 18.71 9.75 4.08
C ARG A 129 19.88 8.77 3.90
N TYR A 130 19.83 7.60 4.55
CA TYR A 130 20.87 6.57 4.39
C TYR A 130 20.77 5.86 3.04
N PHE A 131 19.62 5.96 2.36
CA PHE A 131 19.51 5.51 0.98
C PHE A 131 20.14 6.56 0.06
N SER A 132 21.38 6.32 -0.35
CA SER A 132 22.22 7.26 -1.11
C SER A 132 21.73 7.54 -2.54
N HIS A 133 20.63 6.94 -3.00
CA HIS A 133 20.12 7.06 -4.35
C HIS A 133 18.79 7.81 -4.37
N ALA A 134 18.80 9.05 -4.81
CA ALA A 134 17.64 9.94 -4.88
C ALA A 134 16.42 9.32 -5.61
N VAL A 135 16.64 8.51 -6.65
CA VAL A 135 15.57 7.83 -7.38
C VAL A 135 14.88 6.77 -6.52
N LEU A 136 15.63 6.02 -5.71
CA LEU A 136 15.06 5.04 -4.78
C LEU A 136 14.25 5.72 -3.68
N GLU A 137 14.81 6.77 -3.07
CA GLU A 137 14.13 7.57 -2.03
C GLU A 137 12.81 8.16 -2.56
N GLN A 138 12.83 8.71 -3.79
CA GLN A 138 11.62 9.23 -4.44
C GLN A 138 10.59 8.14 -4.70
N ASN A 139 10.99 6.96 -5.18
CA ASN A 139 10.06 5.86 -5.41
C ASN A 139 9.44 5.36 -4.11
N ILE A 140 10.20 5.28 -3.02
CA ILE A 140 9.69 4.91 -1.69
C ILE A 140 8.67 5.95 -1.19
N SER A 141 8.98 7.24 -1.34
CA SER A 141 8.07 8.33 -0.96
C SER A 141 6.77 8.31 -1.78
N ASN A 142 6.86 8.04 -3.09
CA ASN A 142 5.71 7.91 -3.97
C ASN A 142 4.86 6.70 -3.59
N TYR A 143 5.49 5.58 -3.20
CA TYR A 143 4.78 4.39 -2.73
C TYR A 143 3.99 4.69 -1.45
N ASP A 144 4.59 5.34 -0.46
CA ASP A 144 3.90 5.75 0.76
C ASP A 144 2.72 6.70 0.49
N GLN A 145 2.89 7.67 -0.42
CA GLN A 145 1.79 8.54 -0.82
C GLN A 145 0.64 7.76 -1.46
N LEU A 146 0.96 6.80 -2.31
CA LEU A 146 -0.03 5.96 -2.97
C LEU A 146 -0.77 5.06 -1.95
N MET A 147 -0.05 4.51 -0.96
CA MET A 147 -0.66 3.74 0.14
C MET A 147 -1.65 4.57 0.94
N ARG A 148 -1.31 5.81 1.29
CA ARG A 148 -2.23 6.73 1.96
C ARG A 148 -3.47 7.01 1.11
N SER A 149 -3.29 7.21 -0.20
CA SER A 149 -4.43 7.41 -1.12
C SER A 149 -5.36 6.20 -1.17
N ILE A 150 -4.81 4.99 -1.19
CA ILE A 150 -5.59 3.75 -1.14
C ILE A 150 -6.38 3.66 0.18
N GLN A 151 -5.75 3.98 1.32
CA GLN A 151 -6.43 3.95 2.62
C GLN A 151 -7.60 4.95 2.69
N VAL A 152 -7.40 6.17 2.21
CA VAL A 152 -8.46 7.21 2.18
C VAL A 152 -9.62 6.75 1.30
N LEU A 153 -9.35 6.27 0.07
CA LEU A 153 -10.38 5.78 -0.83
C LEU A 153 -11.12 4.56 -0.27
N THR A 154 -10.40 3.67 0.42
CA THR A 154 -11.02 2.52 1.09
C THR A 154 -11.96 2.96 2.21
N GLY A 155 -11.59 3.96 3.01
CA GLY A 155 -12.46 4.52 4.06
C GLY A 155 -13.74 5.12 3.48
N ILE A 156 -13.64 5.95 2.44
CA ILE A 156 -14.79 6.53 1.75
C ILE A 156 -15.70 5.42 1.18
N ASP A 157 -15.10 4.41 0.54
CA ASP A 157 -15.86 3.32 -0.05
C ASP A 157 -16.58 2.45 1.01
N GLN A 158 -16.01 2.30 2.20
CA GLN A 158 -16.66 1.58 3.31
C GLN A 158 -17.98 2.23 3.73
N GLU A 159 -18.03 3.55 3.80
CA GLU A 159 -19.25 4.30 4.13
C GLU A 159 -20.33 4.09 3.05
N VAL A 160 -19.96 4.26 1.78
CA VAL A 160 -20.88 4.02 0.65
C VAL A 160 -21.36 2.56 0.65
N GLN A 161 -20.49 1.62 0.95
CA GLN A 161 -20.83 0.20 1.00
C GLN A 161 -21.90 -0.13 2.05
N LEU A 162 -21.91 0.56 3.19
CA LEU A 162 -22.96 0.37 4.19
C LEU A 162 -24.34 0.73 3.63
N GLU A 163 -24.44 1.84 2.92
CA GLU A 163 -25.69 2.26 2.29
C GLU A 163 -26.09 1.31 1.13
N VAL A 164 -25.13 0.90 0.31
CA VAL A 164 -25.36 -0.13 -0.73
C VAL A 164 -25.95 -1.41 -0.11
N ARG A 165 -25.45 -1.85 1.04
CA ARG A 165 -25.98 -3.05 1.74
C ARG A 165 -27.41 -2.87 2.24
N LYS A 166 -27.74 -1.68 2.74
CA LYS A 166 -29.11 -1.36 3.18
C LYS A 166 -30.11 -1.43 2.03
N LEU A 167 -29.78 -0.79 0.89
CA LEU A 167 -30.62 -0.83 -0.30
C LEU A 167 -30.68 -2.21 -0.94
N ARG A 168 -29.58 -2.95 -0.93
CA ARG A 168 -29.57 -4.33 -1.39
C ARG A 168 -30.60 -5.17 -0.65
N GLY A 169 -30.77 -4.99 0.67
CA GLY A 169 -31.79 -5.68 1.48
C GLY A 169 -33.21 -5.25 1.16
N LYS A 170 -33.43 -4.10 0.51
CA LYS A 170 -34.75 -3.68 0.02
C LYS A 170 -35.07 -4.22 -1.38
N PHE A 171 -34.04 -4.51 -2.17
CA PHE A 171 -34.17 -4.93 -3.56
C PHE A 171 -34.14 -6.46 -3.71
N PHE A 172 -33.24 -7.13 -3.02
CA PHE A 172 -33.06 -8.58 -3.10
C PHE A 172 -33.61 -9.33 -1.91
N ASP A 173 -34.30 -10.43 -2.17
CA ASP A 173 -34.71 -11.38 -1.14
C ASP A 173 -33.48 -12.07 -0.53
N PHE A 174 -33.41 -12.07 0.80
CA PHE A 174 -32.26 -12.62 1.55
C PHE A 174 -31.97 -14.07 1.18
N LYS A 175 -32.98 -14.92 1.03
CA LYS A 175 -32.81 -16.34 0.72
C LYS A 175 -31.99 -16.54 -0.57
N TYR A 176 -32.37 -15.86 -1.64
CA TYR A 176 -31.74 -15.98 -2.95
C TYR A 176 -30.42 -15.20 -3.03
N ASN A 177 -30.36 -14.06 -2.36
CA ASN A 177 -29.11 -13.31 -2.24
C ASN A 177 -28.03 -14.11 -1.49
N ASN A 178 -28.41 -14.86 -0.44
CA ASN A 178 -27.50 -15.74 0.27
C ASN A 178 -27.02 -16.92 -0.60
N ALA A 179 -27.92 -17.51 -1.38
CA ALA A 179 -27.55 -18.57 -2.34
C ALA A 179 -26.54 -18.06 -3.40
N ALA A 180 -26.78 -16.87 -3.97
CA ALA A 180 -25.85 -16.21 -4.87
C ALA A 180 -24.50 -15.92 -4.20
N ASN A 181 -24.52 -15.42 -2.96
CA ASN A 181 -23.30 -15.12 -2.19
C ASN A 181 -22.46 -16.38 -1.93
N LEU A 182 -23.06 -17.51 -1.60
CA LEU A 182 -22.36 -18.77 -1.43
C LEU A 182 -21.71 -19.23 -2.75
N THR A 183 -22.40 -19.06 -3.88
CA THR A 183 -21.87 -19.38 -5.21
C THR A 183 -20.68 -18.47 -5.56
N VAL A 184 -20.76 -17.15 -5.28
CA VAL A 184 -19.66 -16.21 -5.48
C VAL A 184 -18.48 -16.55 -4.58
N ARG A 185 -18.69 -16.88 -3.31
CA ARG A 185 -17.58 -17.25 -2.42
C ARG A 185 -16.80 -18.43 -2.98
N ARG A 186 -17.46 -19.46 -3.45
CA ARG A 186 -16.82 -20.59 -4.08
C ARG A 186 -16.08 -20.18 -5.36
N ALA A 187 -16.71 -19.38 -6.21
CA ALA A 187 -16.12 -18.92 -7.45
C ALA A 187 -14.89 -18.02 -7.25
N VAL A 188 -14.89 -17.14 -6.27
CA VAL A 188 -13.79 -16.18 -6.01
C VAL A 188 -12.66 -16.79 -5.21
N TYR A 189 -12.91 -17.77 -4.36
CA TYR A 189 -11.93 -18.35 -3.45
C TYR A 189 -11.44 -19.75 -3.84
N GLU A 190 -12.24 -20.54 -4.61
CA GLU A 190 -11.99 -21.95 -4.86
C GLU A 190 -11.77 -22.34 -6.34
N ASN A 191 -11.65 -21.38 -7.25
CA ASN A 191 -11.71 -21.56 -8.71
C ASN A 191 -13.13 -21.65 -9.29
N PHE A 192 -13.37 -20.72 -10.22
CA PHE A 192 -14.66 -20.55 -10.90
C PHE A 192 -15.21 -21.86 -11.48
N SER A 193 -16.31 -22.33 -10.93
CA SER A 193 -17.15 -23.26 -11.66
C SER A 193 -18.09 -22.45 -12.58
N GLN A 194 -17.63 -22.15 -13.79
CA GLN A 194 -18.46 -21.45 -14.79
C GLN A 194 -19.83 -22.09 -14.96
N PRO A 195 -19.97 -23.44 -15.00
CA PRO A 195 -21.26 -24.09 -15.07
C PRO A 195 -22.23 -23.75 -13.92
N ALA A 196 -21.72 -23.58 -12.69
CA ALA A 196 -22.56 -23.21 -11.56
C ALA A 196 -23.06 -21.76 -11.66
N ILE A 197 -22.23 -20.86 -12.20
CA ILE A 197 -22.62 -19.49 -12.49
C ILE A 197 -23.70 -19.46 -13.57
N ASP A 198 -23.43 -20.14 -14.69
CA ASP A 198 -24.33 -20.20 -15.84
C ASP A 198 -25.70 -20.78 -15.45
N SER A 199 -25.72 -21.81 -14.62
CA SER A 199 -26.95 -22.34 -14.05
C SER A 199 -27.69 -21.35 -13.17
N PHE A 200 -26.98 -20.59 -12.32
CA PHE A 200 -27.62 -19.63 -11.42
C PHE A 200 -28.17 -18.41 -12.17
N ILE A 201 -27.42 -17.83 -13.10
CA ILE A 201 -27.82 -16.62 -13.84
C ILE A 201 -29.02 -16.80 -14.77
N THR A 202 -29.35 -18.04 -15.13
CA THR A 202 -30.54 -18.37 -15.93
C THR A 202 -31.82 -18.53 -15.09
N THR A 203 -31.70 -18.59 -13.76
CA THR A 203 -32.85 -18.70 -12.85
C THR A 203 -33.58 -17.36 -12.72
N ASN A 204 -34.86 -17.45 -12.28
CA ASN A 204 -35.73 -16.28 -12.06
C ASN A 204 -36.21 -16.22 -10.60
N PRO A 205 -35.31 -16.12 -9.59
CA PRO A 205 -35.75 -15.93 -8.22
C PRO A 205 -36.49 -14.57 -8.08
N PRO A 206 -37.54 -14.48 -7.22
CA PRO A 206 -38.28 -13.24 -7.08
C PRO A 206 -37.43 -12.12 -6.48
N LEU A 207 -37.63 -10.90 -6.96
CA LEU A 207 -37.14 -9.68 -6.32
C LEU A 207 -38.18 -9.18 -5.31
N LEU A 208 -37.73 -8.42 -4.31
CA LEU A 208 -38.65 -7.80 -3.33
C LEU A 208 -39.39 -6.62 -3.94
N THR A 209 -38.83 -5.95 -4.93
CA THR A 209 -39.44 -4.78 -5.57
C THR A 209 -38.93 -4.55 -6.98
N PHE A 210 -39.76 -3.89 -7.80
CA PHE A 210 -39.44 -3.30 -9.08
C PHE A 210 -39.62 -1.77 -9.04
N ASP A 211 -39.66 -1.17 -7.85
CA ASP A 211 -39.76 0.28 -7.70
C ASP A 211 -38.53 0.98 -8.31
N LYS A 212 -38.79 1.82 -9.30
CA LYS A 212 -37.75 2.54 -10.03
C LYS A 212 -36.92 3.48 -9.13
N THR A 213 -37.54 4.04 -8.07
CA THR A 213 -36.85 4.93 -7.13
C THR A 213 -35.79 4.14 -6.36
N ILE A 214 -36.16 2.98 -5.83
CA ILE A 214 -35.22 2.09 -5.11
C ILE A 214 -34.13 1.58 -6.03
N ILE A 215 -34.48 1.21 -7.26
CA ILE A 215 -33.50 0.72 -8.26
C ILE A 215 -32.51 1.82 -8.62
N ASN A 216 -32.99 3.04 -8.89
CA ASN A 216 -32.12 4.18 -9.23
C ASN A 216 -31.20 4.55 -8.07
N GLU A 217 -31.73 4.64 -6.84
CA GLU A 217 -30.93 4.93 -5.65
C GLU A 217 -29.84 3.87 -5.44
N TYR A 218 -30.19 2.60 -5.62
CA TYR A 218 -29.24 1.50 -5.52
C TYR A 218 -28.18 1.56 -6.61
N ALA A 219 -28.56 1.84 -7.86
CA ALA A 219 -27.63 1.98 -8.97
C ALA A 219 -26.67 3.15 -8.76
N GLU A 220 -27.15 4.33 -8.32
CA GLU A 220 -26.31 5.49 -8.04
C GLU A 220 -25.32 5.25 -6.91
N LEU A 221 -25.73 4.60 -5.83
CA LEU A 221 -24.80 4.22 -4.76
C LEU A 221 -23.76 3.19 -5.24
N CYS A 222 -24.17 2.19 -6.01
CA CYS A 222 -23.22 1.24 -6.62
C CYS A 222 -22.25 1.94 -7.56
N ARG A 223 -22.70 2.91 -8.35
CA ARG A 223 -21.88 3.71 -9.27
C ARG A 223 -20.90 4.62 -8.51
N SER A 224 -21.32 5.18 -7.38
CA SER A 224 -20.49 6.07 -6.56
C SER A 224 -19.32 5.35 -5.88
N ARG A 225 -19.32 4.01 -5.87
CA ARG A 225 -18.19 3.23 -5.38
C ARG A 225 -16.98 3.38 -6.29
N ASN A 226 -15.86 3.76 -5.72
CA ASN A 226 -14.63 4.06 -6.46
C ASN A 226 -13.81 2.79 -6.79
N LEU A 227 -14.46 1.64 -7.08
CA LEU A 227 -13.76 0.36 -7.32
C LEU A 227 -12.76 0.43 -8.46
N ARG A 228 -13.08 1.14 -9.54
CA ARG A 228 -12.16 1.31 -10.67
C ARG A 228 -10.94 2.13 -10.28
N GLN A 229 -11.11 3.21 -9.52
CA GLN A 229 -9.99 4.02 -9.05
C GLN A 229 -9.12 3.26 -8.05
N GLN A 230 -9.74 2.48 -7.14
CA GLN A 230 -9.01 1.61 -6.23
C GLN A 230 -8.19 0.55 -6.99
N LEU A 231 -8.76 -0.04 -8.05
CA LEU A 231 -8.06 -0.99 -8.90
C LEU A 231 -6.85 -0.36 -9.62
N ILE A 232 -7.01 0.86 -10.15
CA ILE A 232 -5.91 1.60 -10.79
C ILE A 232 -4.80 1.85 -9.78
N ASN A 233 -5.14 2.37 -8.60
CA ASN A 233 -4.15 2.65 -7.55
C ASN A 233 -3.45 1.38 -7.08
N SER A 234 -4.17 0.25 -6.97
CA SER A 234 -3.57 -1.04 -6.59
C SER A 234 -2.60 -1.58 -7.65
N LYS A 235 -2.90 -1.38 -8.94
CA LYS A 235 -1.98 -1.72 -10.05
C LYS A 235 -0.71 -0.88 -10.00
N LEU A 236 -0.85 0.44 -9.84
CA LEU A 236 0.28 1.35 -9.71
C LEU A 236 1.14 1.01 -8.48
N ALA A 237 0.50 0.65 -7.37
CA ALA A 237 1.20 0.22 -6.16
C ALA A 237 2.00 -1.07 -6.38
N LEU A 238 1.40 -2.05 -7.08
CA LEU A 238 2.07 -3.29 -7.42
C LEU A 238 3.31 -3.05 -8.31
N GLU A 239 3.16 -2.24 -9.35
CA GLU A 239 4.28 -1.87 -10.25
C GLU A 239 5.39 -1.15 -9.51
N LEU A 240 5.03 -0.16 -8.69
CA LEU A 240 6.00 0.65 -7.95
C LEU A 240 6.69 -0.16 -6.85
N GLY A 241 5.94 -0.99 -6.10
CA GLY A 241 6.49 -1.89 -5.10
C GLY A 241 7.48 -2.90 -5.69
N THR A 242 7.13 -3.50 -6.85
CA THR A 242 8.03 -4.41 -7.59
C THR A 242 9.32 -3.69 -8.01
N LYS A 243 9.21 -2.48 -8.55
CA LYS A 243 10.36 -1.66 -8.95
C LYS A 243 11.27 -1.33 -7.77
N ILE A 244 10.70 -1.00 -6.60
CA ILE A 244 11.49 -0.72 -5.38
C ILE A 244 12.22 -1.99 -4.92
N ILE A 245 11.57 -3.16 -4.94
CA ILE A 245 12.19 -4.45 -4.61
C ILE A 245 13.41 -4.70 -5.50
N GLU A 246 13.29 -4.50 -6.82
CA GLU A 246 14.39 -4.65 -7.77
C GLU A 246 15.55 -3.67 -7.48
N GLN A 247 15.23 -2.41 -7.20
CA GLN A 247 16.22 -1.38 -6.86
C GLN A 247 16.97 -1.72 -5.57
N LEU A 248 16.25 -2.10 -4.50
CA LEU A 248 16.84 -2.51 -3.23
C LEU A 248 17.73 -3.74 -3.41
N THR A 249 17.24 -4.75 -4.15
CA THR A 249 18.01 -5.98 -4.41
C THR A 249 19.30 -5.69 -5.15
N LYS A 250 19.25 -4.85 -6.19
CA LYS A 250 20.43 -4.50 -6.99
C LYS A 250 21.43 -3.65 -6.21
N GLN A 251 20.94 -2.63 -5.50
CA GLN A 251 21.78 -1.64 -4.85
C GLN A 251 22.47 -2.17 -3.59
N TYR A 252 21.80 -3.03 -2.85
CA TYR A 252 22.29 -3.60 -1.58
C TYR A 252 22.68 -5.08 -1.71
N HIS A 253 22.75 -5.62 -2.94
CA HIS A 253 23.11 -7.02 -3.21
C HIS A 253 22.31 -8.04 -2.39
N LEU A 254 21.03 -7.76 -2.14
CA LEU A 254 20.17 -8.60 -1.33
C LEU A 254 19.78 -9.87 -2.09
N LYS A 255 19.77 -11.01 -1.39
CA LYS A 255 19.36 -12.33 -1.92
C LYS A 255 17.83 -12.44 -2.05
#